data_f0528f4493db0246c128cb34ab639b74
#
_entry.id   f0528f4493db0246c128cb34ab639b74
#
_cell.length_a   1.000
_cell.length_b   1.000
_cell.length_c   1.000
_cell.angle_alpha   90.00
_cell.angle_beta   90.00
_cell.angle_gamma   90.00
#
_symmetry.space_group_name_H-M   'P 1'
#
loop_
_entity.id
_entity.type
_entity.pdbx_description
1 polymer ?
#
loop_
_entity_poly.entity_id
_entity_poly.type
_entity_poly.pdbx_seq_one_letter_code
_entity_poly.pdbx_strand_id
1 'polypeptide(L)'
;QNLLEWVTSIESGLLLANVCEDWVPEKFWRGIYNIGGGESFRLNYIQYFDDMLKPFGFGFKDVFEPRWFARFNFHGQWYTDSDALNDILRFRVMTYQQYIAGAWQAMETMIANGDAAALPTKERMKAMHEQIAHQEMGTLWMLEEGHDDWVRAFFGSRAAALAQPKSWDEVEFPEPSRTPVYLNHGYDESKPLEQLGLNDMKEAAEFRGGACLDYTAGDFYRPVRWRCAFGHEFEASPNLILKGGHWCPECERNAWNYGAVAARSPFFNQVWAPLHDISESF
;
A
#
# COMPACT_ATOMS: atom_id res chain seq x y z
N GLN A 1 -4.98 -7.56 -10.47
CA GLN A 1 -4.36 -8.07 -9.22
C GLN A 1 -3.03 -7.39 -8.98
N ASN A 2 -2.76 -7.00 -7.74
CA ASN A 2 -1.46 -6.48 -7.32
C ASN A 2 -0.71 -7.56 -6.53
N LEU A 3 0.62 -7.54 -6.63
CA LEU A 3 1.47 -8.22 -5.68
C LEU A 3 1.63 -7.33 -4.45
N LEU A 4 1.47 -7.95 -3.29
CA LEU A 4 1.70 -7.34 -2.00
C LEU A 4 2.90 -8.04 -1.37
N GLU A 5 3.79 -7.30 -0.74
CA GLU A 5 4.84 -7.90 0.08
C GLU A 5 4.39 -7.88 1.54
N TRP A 6 4.03 -9.05 2.03
CA TRP A 6 3.54 -9.26 3.38
C TRP A 6 4.68 -9.40 4.38
N VAL A 7 4.40 -9.10 5.63
CA VAL A 7 5.28 -9.40 6.77
C VAL A 7 4.45 -10.04 7.87
N THR A 8 5.01 -11.03 8.55
CA THR A 8 4.30 -11.71 9.64
C THR A 8 4.32 -10.86 10.92
N SER A 9 3.34 -11.10 11.81
CA SER A 9 3.32 -10.45 13.13
C SER A 9 4.54 -10.83 13.99
N ILE A 10 5.05 -12.06 13.83
CA ILE A 10 6.26 -12.53 14.52
C ILE A 10 7.47 -11.71 14.05
N GLU A 11 7.64 -11.56 12.74
CA GLU A 11 8.76 -10.79 12.17
C GLU A 11 8.65 -9.30 12.49
N SER A 12 7.42 -8.74 12.50
CA SER A 12 7.19 -7.37 12.97
C SER A 12 7.57 -7.20 14.43
N GLY A 13 7.26 -8.18 15.29
CA GLY A 13 7.69 -8.18 16.69
C GLY A 13 9.20 -8.26 16.84
N LEU A 14 9.88 -9.11 16.07
CA LEU A 14 11.34 -9.22 16.04
C LEU A 14 12.00 -7.93 15.56
N LEU A 15 11.44 -7.30 14.52
CA LEU A 15 11.91 -6.01 14.03
C LEU A 15 11.90 -4.96 15.17
N LEU A 16 10.78 -4.85 15.89
CA LEU A 16 10.66 -3.91 17.00
C LEU A 16 11.61 -4.23 18.16
N ALA A 17 11.83 -5.51 18.47
CA ALA A 17 12.80 -5.93 19.48
C ALA A 17 14.24 -5.59 19.04
N ASN A 18 14.59 -5.90 17.80
CA ASN A 18 15.95 -5.72 17.28
C ASN A 18 16.32 -4.24 17.11
N VAL A 19 15.36 -3.34 16.92
CA VAL A 19 15.60 -1.88 16.92
C VAL A 19 16.15 -1.40 18.28
N CYS A 20 15.84 -2.07 19.37
CA CYS A 20 16.27 -1.69 20.72
C CYS A 20 17.69 -2.19 21.08
N GLU A 21 18.34 -2.94 20.20
CA GLU A 21 19.63 -3.56 20.46
C GLU A 21 20.82 -2.62 20.19
N ASP A 22 21.87 -2.74 20.97
CA ASP A 22 23.06 -1.88 20.90
C ASP A 22 23.86 -2.01 19.59
N TRP A 23 23.65 -3.09 18.82
CA TRP A 23 24.33 -3.30 17.55
C TRP A 23 23.72 -2.56 16.36
N VAL A 24 22.56 -1.89 16.56
CA VAL A 24 21.92 -1.11 15.50
C VAL A 24 22.80 0.10 15.15
N PRO A 25 23.22 0.25 13.89
CA PRO A 25 24.15 1.31 13.52
C PRO A 25 23.49 2.69 13.58
N GLU A 26 24.26 3.72 13.96
CA GLU A 26 23.76 5.09 14.09
C GLU A 26 23.06 5.61 12.81
N LYS A 27 23.58 5.22 11.64
CA LYS A 27 22.99 5.61 10.34
C LYS A 27 21.55 5.13 10.12
N PHE A 28 21.13 4.08 10.86
CA PHE A 28 19.76 3.56 10.79
C PHE A 28 18.73 4.61 11.21
N TRP A 29 19.00 5.36 12.28
CA TRP A 29 18.02 6.22 12.95
C TRP A 29 17.51 7.41 12.12
N ARG A 30 18.17 7.72 11.02
CA ARG A 30 17.75 8.77 10.08
C ARG A 30 17.37 8.21 8.70
N GLY A 31 17.31 6.89 8.58
CA GLY A 31 16.89 6.19 7.38
C GLY A 31 15.38 6.11 7.25
N ILE A 32 14.92 5.89 6.04
CA ILE A 32 13.54 5.56 5.69
C ILE A 32 13.61 4.20 5.01
N TYR A 33 12.78 3.26 5.47
CA TYR A 33 12.86 1.88 5.07
C TYR A 33 11.49 1.32 4.74
N ASN A 34 11.43 0.49 3.69
CA ASN A 34 10.25 -0.30 3.37
C ASN A 34 10.30 -1.62 4.16
N ILE A 35 9.21 -1.93 4.85
CA ILE A 35 9.07 -3.17 5.62
C ILE A 35 8.43 -4.22 4.71
N GLY A 36 9.05 -5.37 4.59
CA GLY A 36 8.51 -6.50 3.83
C GLY A 36 9.10 -7.83 4.31
N GLY A 37 8.40 -8.93 4.01
CA GLY A 37 8.82 -10.30 4.36
C GLY A 37 9.76 -10.94 3.34
N GLY A 38 10.16 -10.20 2.32
CA GLY A 38 11.02 -10.69 1.23
C GLY A 38 10.26 -11.34 0.09
N GLU A 39 11.01 -11.80 -0.91
CA GLU A 39 10.45 -12.29 -2.18
C GLU A 39 9.42 -13.41 -1.99
N SER A 40 9.62 -14.32 -1.05
CA SER A 40 8.68 -15.43 -0.80
C SER A 40 7.30 -14.95 -0.33
N PHE A 41 7.22 -13.75 0.26
CA PHE A 41 5.98 -13.11 0.71
C PHE A 41 5.37 -12.14 -0.30
N ARG A 42 5.89 -12.09 -1.54
CA ARG A 42 5.31 -11.31 -2.64
C ARG A 42 4.23 -12.11 -3.33
N LEU A 43 3.00 -12.01 -2.84
CA LEU A 43 1.85 -12.74 -3.34
C LEU A 43 0.68 -11.82 -3.62
N ASN A 44 -0.24 -12.28 -4.45
CA ASN A 44 -1.54 -11.64 -4.57
C ASN A 44 -2.52 -12.14 -3.49
N TYR A 45 -3.60 -11.42 -3.32
CA TYR A 45 -4.59 -11.69 -2.30
C TYR A 45 -5.32 -13.02 -2.50
N ILE A 46 -5.52 -13.43 -3.76
CA ILE A 46 -6.18 -14.70 -4.11
C ILE A 46 -5.31 -15.86 -3.67
N GLN A 47 -4.04 -15.86 -4.04
CA GLN A 47 -3.09 -16.91 -3.66
C GLN A 47 -3.02 -17.06 -2.13
N TYR A 48 -2.93 -15.94 -1.40
CA TYR A 48 -2.89 -15.99 0.06
C TYR A 48 -4.12 -16.69 0.65
N PHE A 49 -5.33 -16.32 0.20
CA PHE A 49 -6.55 -16.93 0.73
C PHE A 49 -6.77 -18.35 0.24
N ASP A 50 -6.42 -18.70 -0.98
CA ASP A 50 -6.48 -20.08 -1.47
C ASP A 50 -5.58 -20.99 -0.63
N ASP A 51 -4.35 -20.56 -0.35
CA ASP A 51 -3.44 -21.33 0.50
C ASP A 51 -3.95 -21.45 1.94
N MET A 52 -4.47 -20.36 2.53
CA MET A 52 -4.99 -20.37 3.90
C MET A 52 -6.27 -21.20 4.05
N LEU A 53 -7.13 -21.23 3.05
CA LEU A 53 -8.44 -21.88 3.12
C LEU A 53 -8.44 -23.32 2.60
N LYS A 54 -7.38 -23.72 1.89
CA LYS A 54 -7.23 -25.06 1.31
C LYS A 54 -7.51 -26.23 2.28
N PRO A 55 -7.05 -26.21 3.55
CA PRO A 55 -7.33 -27.29 4.49
C PRO A 55 -8.82 -27.47 4.82
N PHE A 56 -9.64 -26.43 4.58
CA PHE A 56 -11.09 -26.47 4.81
C PHE A 56 -11.88 -26.93 3.59
N GLY A 57 -11.19 -27.19 2.45
CA GLY A 57 -11.82 -27.69 1.22
C GLY A 57 -12.53 -26.61 0.39
N PHE A 58 -12.23 -25.32 0.63
CA PHE A 58 -12.71 -24.18 -0.17
C PHE A 58 -11.60 -23.15 -0.36
N GLY A 59 -11.80 -22.22 -1.28
CA GLY A 59 -10.82 -21.18 -1.62
C GLY A 59 -11.41 -19.78 -1.69
N PHE A 60 -10.61 -18.86 -2.17
CA PHE A 60 -10.96 -17.45 -2.31
C PHE A 60 -12.30 -17.23 -3.04
N LYS A 61 -12.47 -17.85 -4.20
CA LYS A 61 -13.67 -17.70 -5.03
C LYS A 61 -14.95 -18.24 -4.38
N ASP A 62 -14.82 -19.11 -3.39
CA ASP A 62 -15.94 -19.68 -2.66
C ASP A 62 -16.54 -18.73 -1.62
N VAL A 63 -15.69 -17.84 -1.06
CA VAL A 63 -16.05 -16.99 0.09
C VAL A 63 -16.14 -15.51 -0.24
N PHE A 64 -15.57 -15.08 -1.36
CA PHE A 64 -15.61 -13.69 -1.78
C PHE A 64 -16.44 -13.48 -3.05
N GLU A 65 -16.94 -12.28 -3.24
CA GLU A 65 -17.58 -11.84 -4.49
C GLU A 65 -16.75 -10.71 -5.14
N PRO A 66 -16.67 -10.64 -6.49
CA PRO A 66 -15.89 -9.61 -7.19
C PRO A 66 -16.25 -8.19 -6.77
N ARG A 67 -17.54 -7.91 -6.58
CA ARG A 67 -18.08 -6.59 -6.22
C ARG A 67 -17.66 -6.08 -4.83
N TRP A 68 -17.04 -6.93 -3.99
CA TRP A 68 -16.48 -6.53 -2.70
C TRP A 68 -15.07 -5.97 -2.81
N PHE A 69 -14.49 -6.00 -3.99
CA PHE A 69 -13.11 -5.56 -4.23
C PHE A 69 -13.08 -4.31 -5.11
N ALA A 70 -12.19 -3.40 -4.77
CA ALA A 70 -11.89 -2.27 -5.62
C ALA A 70 -11.27 -2.73 -6.95
N ARG A 71 -11.67 -2.10 -8.05
CA ARG A 71 -11.09 -2.35 -9.37
C ARG A 71 -9.67 -1.80 -9.48
N PHE A 72 -9.46 -0.63 -8.90
CA PHE A 72 -8.17 0.04 -8.84
C PHE A 72 -7.67 0.00 -7.40
N ASN A 73 -6.46 -0.52 -7.22
CA ASN A 73 -5.81 -0.54 -5.91
C ASN A 73 -4.37 -0.08 -6.09
N PHE A 74 -4.09 1.11 -5.62
CA PHE A 74 -2.76 1.73 -5.67
C PHE A 74 -2.08 1.77 -4.29
N HIS A 75 -2.66 1.11 -3.29
CA HIS A 75 -2.10 1.04 -1.94
C HIS A 75 -1.33 -0.25 -1.65
N GLY A 76 -1.52 -1.29 -2.43
CA GLY A 76 -0.86 -2.58 -2.24
C GLY A 76 0.29 -2.77 -3.22
N GLN A 77 1.51 -2.91 -2.72
CA GLN A 77 2.71 -3.00 -3.54
C GLN A 77 3.83 -3.76 -2.85
N TRP A 78 4.91 -3.97 -3.58
CA TRP A 78 6.18 -4.49 -3.09
C TRP A 78 7.31 -3.54 -3.50
N TYR A 79 8.43 -3.63 -2.79
CA TYR A 79 9.55 -2.73 -2.99
C TYR A 79 10.82 -3.51 -3.31
N THR A 80 11.64 -2.97 -4.21
CA THR A 80 12.92 -3.59 -4.59
C THR A 80 13.98 -3.50 -3.49
N ASP A 81 13.82 -2.55 -2.57
CA ASP A 81 14.74 -2.24 -1.48
C ASP A 81 14.28 -2.75 -0.11
N SER A 82 13.21 -3.56 -0.04
CA SER A 82 12.71 -4.11 1.23
C SER A 82 13.73 -4.96 1.99
N ASP A 83 14.76 -5.47 1.29
CA ASP A 83 15.85 -6.22 1.90
C ASP A 83 16.78 -5.34 2.75
N ALA A 84 16.92 -4.06 2.42
CA ALA A 84 17.81 -3.14 3.11
C ALA A 84 17.54 -3.04 4.62
N LEU A 85 16.27 -3.06 5.02
CA LEU A 85 15.90 -3.07 6.44
C LEU A 85 16.28 -4.39 7.12
N ASN A 86 16.05 -5.52 6.45
CA ASN A 86 16.41 -6.83 7.00
C ASN A 86 17.94 -7.02 7.09
N ASP A 87 18.72 -6.47 6.18
CA ASP A 87 20.18 -6.49 6.24
C ASP A 87 20.72 -5.81 7.51
N ILE A 88 19.99 -4.80 7.99
CA ILE A 88 20.33 -4.10 9.23
C ILE A 88 19.75 -4.84 10.45
N LEU A 89 18.44 -5.09 10.46
CA LEU A 89 17.72 -5.53 11.67
C LEU A 89 17.52 -7.05 11.78
N ARG A 90 17.77 -7.83 10.70
CA ARG A 90 17.74 -9.30 10.70
C ARG A 90 16.47 -9.90 11.30
N PHE A 91 15.32 -9.38 10.94
CA PHE A 91 14.03 -9.75 11.52
C PHE A 91 13.30 -10.86 10.76
N ARG A 92 13.66 -11.12 9.49
CA ARG A 92 13.05 -12.18 8.68
C ARG A 92 13.57 -13.53 9.14
N VAL A 93 12.69 -14.40 9.61
CA VAL A 93 13.04 -15.71 10.18
C VAL A 93 12.34 -16.87 9.51
N MET A 94 11.41 -16.61 8.58
CA MET A 94 10.66 -17.66 7.90
C MET A 94 10.35 -17.30 6.45
N THR A 95 10.08 -18.33 5.65
CA THR A 95 9.51 -18.20 4.31
C THR A 95 7.99 -18.23 4.37
N TYR A 96 7.33 -17.80 3.30
CA TYR A 96 5.88 -17.92 3.17
C TYR A 96 5.41 -19.38 3.32
N GLN A 97 6.12 -20.34 2.74
CA GLN A 97 5.80 -21.76 2.85
C GLN A 97 5.86 -22.26 4.28
N GLN A 98 6.84 -21.81 5.06
CA GLN A 98 6.94 -22.14 6.49
C GLN A 98 5.80 -21.48 7.28
N TYR A 99 5.43 -20.25 6.95
CA TYR A 99 4.28 -19.57 7.56
C TYR A 99 2.97 -20.32 7.32
N ILE A 100 2.68 -20.70 6.07
CA ILE A 100 1.46 -21.45 5.72
C ILE A 100 1.45 -22.84 6.38
N ALA A 101 2.58 -23.56 6.37
CA ALA A 101 2.67 -24.87 7.04
C ALA A 101 2.41 -24.76 8.55
N GLY A 102 2.96 -23.70 9.20
CA GLY A 102 2.68 -23.44 10.62
C GLY A 102 1.23 -23.10 10.90
N ALA A 103 0.58 -22.32 10.03
CA ALA A 103 -0.83 -22.01 10.14
C ALA A 103 -1.71 -23.29 10.02
N TRP A 104 -1.40 -24.16 9.08
CA TRP A 104 -2.13 -25.45 8.92
C TRP A 104 -1.93 -26.36 10.15
N GLN A 105 -0.71 -26.47 10.66
CA GLN A 105 -0.42 -27.26 11.87
C GLN A 105 -1.18 -26.72 13.09
N ALA A 106 -1.28 -25.39 13.23
CA ALA A 106 -2.07 -24.76 14.29
C ALA A 106 -3.56 -25.14 14.19
N MET A 107 -4.12 -25.14 12.97
CA MET A 107 -5.50 -25.56 12.73
C MET A 107 -5.73 -27.05 13.05
N GLU A 108 -4.83 -27.94 12.63
CA GLU A 108 -4.90 -29.37 12.98
C GLU A 108 -4.90 -29.56 14.49
N THR A 109 -4.10 -28.79 15.21
CA THR A 109 -4.07 -28.81 16.67
C THR A 109 -5.39 -28.33 17.27
N MET A 110 -6.02 -27.28 16.75
CA MET A 110 -7.34 -26.84 17.19
C MET A 110 -8.40 -27.91 16.98
N ILE A 111 -8.39 -28.57 15.81
CA ILE A 111 -9.31 -29.69 15.52
C ILE A 111 -9.13 -30.82 16.55
N ALA A 112 -7.89 -31.23 16.79
CA ALA A 112 -7.57 -32.28 17.73
C ALA A 112 -7.99 -31.98 19.17
N ASN A 113 -7.96 -30.70 19.57
CA ASN A 113 -8.39 -30.24 20.89
C ASN A 113 -9.92 -30.10 21.05
N GLY A 114 -10.70 -30.36 20.00
CA GLY A 114 -12.15 -30.23 20.01
C GLY A 114 -12.68 -28.83 19.73
N ASP A 115 -11.84 -27.90 19.33
CA ASP A 115 -12.20 -26.51 19.00
C ASP A 115 -12.76 -26.36 17.56
N ALA A 116 -13.28 -27.45 16.98
CA ALA A 116 -13.77 -27.48 15.62
C ALA A 116 -14.89 -26.42 15.35
N ALA A 117 -15.66 -26.04 16.36
CA ALA A 117 -16.68 -25.00 16.24
C ALA A 117 -16.09 -23.59 15.98
N ALA A 118 -14.83 -23.36 16.30
CA ALA A 118 -14.13 -22.10 16.05
C ALA A 118 -13.56 -22.01 14.62
N LEU A 119 -13.50 -23.15 13.89
CA LEU A 119 -12.96 -23.18 12.55
C LEU A 119 -13.86 -22.44 11.54
N PRO A 120 -13.28 -21.82 10.52
CA PRO A 120 -14.04 -21.16 9.48
C PRO A 120 -14.86 -22.17 8.68
N THR A 121 -16.11 -21.82 8.39
CA THR A 121 -16.90 -22.48 7.36
C THR A 121 -17.10 -21.52 6.19
N LYS A 122 -17.38 -22.05 5.00
CA LYS A 122 -17.63 -21.26 3.79
C LYS A 122 -18.72 -20.20 4.04
N GLU A 123 -19.84 -20.61 4.65
CA GLU A 123 -20.98 -19.73 4.92
C GLU A 123 -20.64 -18.62 5.91
N ARG A 124 -19.93 -18.94 7.00
CA ARG A 124 -19.50 -17.94 8.00
C ARG A 124 -18.51 -16.96 7.42
N MET A 125 -17.53 -17.46 6.65
CA MET A 125 -16.55 -16.61 5.99
C MET A 125 -17.23 -15.66 4.99
N LYS A 126 -18.14 -16.21 4.14
CA LYS A 126 -18.88 -15.40 3.17
C LYS A 126 -19.71 -14.31 3.87
N ALA A 127 -20.48 -14.68 4.90
CA ALA A 127 -21.30 -13.71 5.65
C ALA A 127 -20.47 -12.63 6.34
N MET A 128 -19.31 -12.98 6.89
CA MET A 128 -18.40 -12.02 7.52
C MET A 128 -17.85 -11.01 6.48
N HIS A 129 -17.41 -11.48 5.34
CA HIS A 129 -16.87 -10.59 4.30
C HIS A 129 -17.95 -9.73 3.62
N GLU A 130 -19.15 -10.27 3.46
CA GLU A 130 -20.31 -9.48 3.01
C GLU A 130 -20.61 -8.35 4.01
N GLN A 131 -20.64 -8.67 5.31
CA GLN A 131 -20.80 -7.65 6.35
C GLN A 131 -19.71 -6.58 6.28
N ILE A 132 -18.44 -6.96 6.09
CA ILE A 132 -17.31 -6.01 5.95
C ILE A 132 -17.51 -5.10 4.72
N ALA A 133 -18.01 -5.63 3.60
CA ALA A 133 -18.27 -4.83 2.41
C ALA A 133 -19.35 -3.75 2.62
N HIS A 134 -20.30 -3.99 3.55
CA HIS A 134 -21.37 -3.06 3.93
C HIS A 134 -21.03 -2.20 5.17
N GLN A 135 -19.89 -2.40 5.83
CA GLN A 135 -19.45 -1.56 6.94
C GLN A 135 -18.92 -0.21 6.43
N GLU A 136 -18.86 0.77 7.31
CA GLU A 136 -18.20 2.06 7.03
C GLU A 136 -16.82 1.84 6.38
N MET A 137 -16.57 2.54 5.29
CA MET A 137 -15.41 2.40 4.40
C MET A 137 -15.37 1.12 3.53
N GLY A 138 -16.37 0.26 3.61
CA GLY A 138 -16.50 -0.90 2.72
C GLY A 138 -16.94 -0.52 1.30
N THR A 139 -16.64 -1.38 0.33
CA THR A 139 -16.91 -1.12 -1.09
C THR A 139 -18.39 -0.97 -1.44
N LEU A 140 -19.27 -1.74 -0.79
CA LEU A 140 -20.72 -1.61 -0.97
C LEU A 140 -21.28 -0.43 -0.18
N TRP A 141 -20.78 -0.20 1.03
CA TRP A 141 -21.19 0.94 1.84
C TRP A 141 -20.94 2.27 1.12
N MET A 142 -19.79 2.47 0.50
CA MET A 142 -19.52 3.73 -0.21
C MET A 142 -20.47 3.97 -1.39
N LEU A 143 -20.97 2.89 -2.02
CA LEU A 143 -21.98 2.96 -3.07
C LEU A 143 -23.37 3.30 -2.51
N GLU A 144 -23.73 2.70 -1.39
CA GLU A 144 -25.05 2.85 -0.74
C GLU A 144 -25.21 4.24 -0.12
N GLU A 145 -24.16 4.75 0.53
CA GLU A 145 -24.16 6.06 1.18
C GLU A 145 -23.79 7.22 0.21
N GLY A 146 -23.48 6.93 -1.06
CA GLY A 146 -23.28 7.97 -2.09
C GLY A 146 -21.93 8.69 -2.00
N HIS A 147 -20.88 8.01 -1.55
CA HIS A 147 -19.52 8.55 -1.51
C HIS A 147 -18.86 8.51 -2.90
N ASP A 148 -19.35 9.33 -3.83
CA ASP A 148 -18.98 9.27 -5.25
C ASP A 148 -17.48 9.54 -5.49
N ASP A 149 -16.82 10.35 -4.66
CA ASP A 149 -15.37 10.59 -4.78
C ASP A 149 -14.57 9.31 -4.47
N TRP A 150 -15.01 8.53 -3.51
CA TRP A 150 -14.39 7.23 -3.18
C TRP A 150 -14.69 6.20 -4.27
N VAL A 151 -15.94 6.13 -4.71
CA VAL A 151 -16.36 5.23 -5.81
C VAL A 151 -15.53 5.52 -7.05
N ARG A 152 -15.29 6.79 -7.37
CA ARG A 152 -14.47 7.21 -8.50
C ARG A 152 -13.02 6.75 -8.35
N ALA A 153 -12.44 6.95 -7.16
CA ALA A 153 -11.06 6.55 -6.88
C ALA A 153 -10.83 5.03 -7.04
N PHE A 154 -11.80 4.21 -6.62
CA PHE A 154 -11.64 2.75 -6.61
C PHE A 154 -12.25 2.03 -7.81
N PHE A 155 -13.16 2.67 -8.55
CA PHE A 155 -13.89 2.03 -9.65
C PHE A 155 -13.91 2.85 -10.94
N GLY A 156 -13.42 4.08 -10.95
CA GLY A 156 -13.47 5.03 -12.05
C GLY A 156 -14.81 5.76 -12.17
N SER A 157 -15.93 5.07 -11.91
CA SER A 157 -17.26 5.68 -11.89
C SER A 157 -18.28 4.83 -11.11
N ARG A 158 -19.40 5.44 -10.71
CA ARG A 158 -20.51 4.73 -10.11
C ARG A 158 -21.10 3.66 -11.03
N ALA A 159 -21.18 3.95 -12.34
CA ALA A 159 -21.65 2.99 -13.34
C ALA A 159 -20.72 1.77 -13.42
N ALA A 160 -19.39 1.98 -13.42
CA ALA A 160 -18.40 0.89 -13.42
C ALA A 160 -18.46 0.06 -12.12
N ALA A 161 -18.69 0.69 -10.98
CA ALA A 161 -18.85 -0.01 -9.69
C ALA A 161 -20.12 -0.89 -9.68
N LEU A 162 -21.25 -0.36 -10.16
CA LEU A 162 -22.51 -1.11 -10.26
C LEU A 162 -22.47 -2.23 -11.30
N ALA A 163 -21.63 -2.09 -12.35
CA ALA A 163 -21.42 -3.10 -13.39
C ALA A 163 -20.44 -4.20 -12.97
N GLN A 164 -19.88 -4.16 -11.76
CA GLN A 164 -18.99 -5.24 -11.28
C GLN A 164 -19.68 -6.60 -11.34
N PRO A 165 -19.02 -7.64 -11.86
CA PRO A 165 -19.61 -8.98 -11.94
C PRO A 165 -19.88 -9.52 -10.53
N LYS A 166 -20.90 -10.39 -10.44
CA LYS A 166 -21.24 -11.08 -9.19
C LYS A 166 -20.55 -12.44 -9.06
N SER A 167 -20.07 -12.97 -10.17
CA SER A 167 -19.35 -14.26 -10.24
C SER A 167 -17.92 -14.07 -10.70
N TRP A 168 -17.00 -14.81 -10.08
CA TRP A 168 -15.61 -14.88 -10.51
C TRP A 168 -15.41 -15.53 -11.88
N ASP A 169 -16.41 -16.26 -12.39
CA ASP A 169 -16.37 -16.84 -13.74
C ASP A 169 -16.43 -15.77 -14.85
N GLU A 170 -16.86 -14.56 -14.49
CA GLU A 170 -16.94 -13.39 -15.37
C GLU A 170 -15.69 -12.49 -15.26
N VAL A 171 -14.72 -12.84 -14.41
CA VAL A 171 -13.54 -12.02 -14.13
C VAL A 171 -12.28 -12.70 -14.66
N GLU A 172 -11.59 -11.99 -15.56
CA GLU A 172 -10.24 -12.39 -15.97
C GLU A 172 -9.20 -11.90 -14.94
N PHE A 173 -8.29 -12.79 -14.58
CA PHE A 173 -7.17 -12.50 -13.69
C PHE A 173 -5.85 -12.60 -14.45
N PRO A 174 -5.35 -11.52 -15.04
CA PRO A 174 -4.01 -11.53 -15.58
C PRO A 174 -2.99 -11.74 -14.46
N GLU A 175 -1.91 -12.46 -14.76
CA GLU A 175 -0.81 -12.60 -13.83
C GLU A 175 -0.26 -11.22 -13.44
N PRO A 176 -0.05 -10.96 -12.14
CA PRO A 176 0.46 -9.68 -11.70
C PRO A 176 1.92 -9.51 -12.14
N SER A 177 2.26 -8.32 -12.58
CA SER A 177 3.63 -8.00 -12.98
C SER A 177 4.59 -8.10 -11.80
N ARG A 178 5.72 -8.79 -12.02
CA ARG A 178 6.87 -8.81 -11.10
C ARG A 178 7.97 -7.84 -11.52
N THR A 179 7.71 -7.05 -12.55
CA THR A 179 8.65 -6.02 -13.00
C THR A 179 8.42 -4.76 -12.17
N PRO A 180 9.46 -4.22 -11.50
CA PRO A 180 9.31 -2.99 -10.74
C PRO A 180 9.07 -1.80 -11.66
N VAL A 181 8.25 -0.87 -11.19
CA VAL A 181 8.03 0.43 -11.83
C VAL A 181 8.70 1.49 -10.96
N TYR A 182 9.66 2.21 -11.52
CA TYR A 182 10.35 3.28 -10.84
C TYR A 182 9.64 4.60 -11.13
N LEU A 183 9.26 5.31 -10.08
CA LEU A 183 8.66 6.62 -10.20
C LEU A 183 9.73 7.70 -10.31
N ASN A 184 9.47 8.72 -11.11
CA ASN A 184 10.28 9.93 -11.13
C ASN A 184 9.86 10.81 -9.93
N HIS A 185 10.81 11.22 -9.11
CA HIS A 185 10.54 12.10 -7.95
C HIS A 185 10.78 13.59 -8.25
N GLY A 186 11.15 13.91 -9.50
CA GLY A 186 11.31 15.28 -9.99
C GLY A 186 12.65 15.91 -9.63
N TYR A 187 13.63 15.15 -9.19
CA TYR A 187 15.00 15.61 -8.96
C TYR A 187 16.00 14.49 -9.28
N ASP A 188 17.28 14.80 -9.34
CA ASP A 188 18.34 13.81 -9.60
C ASP A 188 18.63 12.97 -8.34
N GLU A 189 18.01 11.78 -8.26
CA GLU A 189 18.15 10.84 -7.13
C GLU A 189 19.51 10.15 -7.07
N SER A 190 20.33 10.24 -8.13
CA SER A 190 21.69 9.69 -8.13
C SER A 190 22.66 10.52 -7.29
N LYS A 191 22.29 11.75 -6.96
CA LYS A 191 23.09 12.61 -6.10
C LYS A 191 23.13 12.09 -4.66
N PRO A 192 24.32 12.03 -4.04
CA PRO A 192 24.41 11.79 -2.61
C PRO A 192 23.74 12.92 -1.82
N LEU A 193 23.28 12.61 -0.61
CA LEU A 193 22.51 13.53 0.23
C LEU A 193 23.19 14.89 0.41
N GLU A 194 24.51 14.91 0.56
CA GLU A 194 25.30 16.10 0.80
C GLU A 194 25.39 17.05 -0.43
N GLN A 195 25.02 16.54 -1.60
CA GLN A 195 25.00 17.30 -2.85
C GLN A 195 23.60 17.83 -3.19
N LEU A 196 22.57 17.39 -2.48
CA LEU A 196 21.22 17.92 -2.67
C LEU A 196 21.12 19.35 -2.13
N GLY A 197 20.61 20.24 -2.95
CA GLY A 197 20.53 21.66 -2.65
C GLY A 197 19.19 22.29 -3.04
N LEU A 198 19.15 23.62 -3.04
CA LEU A 198 17.94 24.39 -3.33
C LEU A 198 17.30 24.02 -4.68
N ASN A 199 18.11 23.74 -5.71
CA ASN A 199 17.58 23.38 -7.03
C ASN A 199 16.83 22.05 -6.97
N ASP A 200 17.37 21.04 -6.30
CA ASP A 200 16.71 19.75 -6.15
C ASP A 200 15.38 19.88 -5.38
N MET A 201 15.35 20.76 -4.35
CA MET A 201 14.13 21.09 -3.61
C MET A 201 13.07 21.74 -4.52
N LYS A 202 13.49 22.69 -5.36
CA LYS A 202 12.59 23.37 -6.30
C LYS A 202 12.06 22.42 -7.35
N GLU A 203 12.91 21.63 -7.99
CA GLU A 203 12.55 20.67 -9.01
C GLU A 203 11.55 19.64 -8.47
N ALA A 204 11.82 19.07 -7.30
CA ALA A 204 10.92 18.12 -6.64
C ALA A 204 9.57 18.73 -6.27
N ALA A 205 9.56 20.00 -5.81
CA ALA A 205 8.33 20.71 -5.47
C ALA A 205 7.51 21.06 -6.72
N GLU A 206 8.15 21.55 -7.78
CA GLU A 206 7.52 21.87 -9.07
C GLU A 206 6.92 20.62 -9.71
N PHE A 207 7.62 19.48 -9.63
CA PHE A 207 7.11 18.19 -10.12
C PHE A 207 5.90 17.68 -9.33
N ARG A 208 5.71 18.17 -8.10
CA ARG A 208 4.49 17.95 -7.29
C ARG A 208 3.43 19.05 -7.47
N GLY A 209 3.65 19.95 -8.45
CA GLY A 209 2.75 21.06 -8.74
C GLY A 209 2.83 22.20 -7.72
N GLY A 210 3.87 22.26 -6.90
CA GLY A 210 4.04 23.22 -5.83
C GLY A 210 5.34 24.01 -5.90
N ALA A 211 5.80 24.50 -4.75
CA ALA A 211 7.03 25.29 -4.62
C ALA A 211 7.73 25.04 -3.27
N CYS A 212 9.05 25.07 -3.27
CA CYS A 212 9.85 25.23 -2.06
C CYS A 212 9.99 26.75 -1.82
N LEU A 213 9.48 27.25 -0.69
CA LEU A 213 9.40 28.69 -0.40
C LEU A 213 10.65 29.24 0.27
N ASP A 214 11.29 28.44 1.11
CA ASP A 214 12.57 28.77 1.72
C ASP A 214 13.44 27.51 1.84
N TYR A 215 14.74 27.71 1.87
CA TYR A 215 15.71 26.64 2.08
C TYR A 215 16.99 27.22 2.66
N THR A 216 17.42 26.65 3.78
CA THR A 216 18.72 26.97 4.36
C THR A 216 19.64 25.76 4.14
N ALA A 217 20.72 25.95 3.43
CA ALA A 217 21.71 24.89 3.19
C ALA A 217 22.29 24.35 4.50
N GLY A 218 22.58 23.07 4.53
CA GLY A 218 23.38 22.43 5.57
C GLY A 218 22.62 21.50 6.52
N ASP A 219 21.30 21.59 6.65
CA ASP A 219 20.53 20.65 7.48
C ASP A 219 19.33 20.09 6.72
N PHE A 220 19.50 18.89 6.19
CA PHE A 220 18.49 18.18 5.42
C PHE A 220 17.28 17.71 6.26
N TYR A 221 17.43 17.70 7.57
CA TYR A 221 16.39 17.29 8.52
C TYR A 221 15.64 18.47 9.15
N ARG A 222 16.10 19.70 8.93
CA ARG A 222 15.41 20.88 9.41
C ARG A 222 14.18 21.19 8.55
N PRO A 223 13.00 21.42 9.14
CA PRO A 223 11.82 21.82 8.40
C PRO A 223 12.05 23.13 7.61
N VAL A 224 11.56 23.14 6.38
CA VAL A 224 11.49 24.30 5.48
C VAL A 224 10.05 24.45 5.00
N ARG A 225 9.70 25.62 4.47
CA ARG A 225 8.34 25.89 4.02
C ARG A 225 8.14 25.47 2.56
N TRP A 226 7.01 24.82 2.33
CA TRP A 226 6.54 24.37 1.04
C TRP A 226 5.15 24.92 0.77
N ARG A 227 4.79 24.98 -0.51
CA ARG A 227 3.44 25.28 -0.95
C ARG A 227 3.00 24.24 -1.98
N CYS A 228 1.81 23.64 -1.80
CA CYS A 228 1.26 22.67 -2.73
C CYS A 228 0.52 23.33 -3.91
N ALA A 229 0.08 22.51 -4.87
CA ALA A 229 -0.67 22.95 -6.05
C ALA A 229 -2.03 23.61 -5.75
N PHE A 230 -2.55 23.45 -4.54
CA PHE A 230 -3.81 24.04 -4.06
C PHE A 230 -3.57 25.31 -3.21
N GLY A 231 -2.32 25.71 -3.05
CA GLY A 231 -1.96 26.92 -2.31
C GLY A 231 -1.78 26.72 -0.80
N HIS A 232 -1.91 25.50 -0.26
CA HIS A 232 -1.62 25.25 1.15
C HIS A 232 -0.13 25.40 1.42
N GLU A 233 0.22 26.14 2.46
CA GLU A 233 1.59 26.26 2.95
C GLU A 233 1.77 25.34 4.17
N PHE A 234 2.89 24.63 4.20
CA PHE A 234 3.21 23.67 5.26
C PHE A 234 4.72 23.58 5.50
N GLU A 235 5.10 23.05 6.64
CA GLU A 235 6.50 22.82 7.00
C GLU A 235 6.81 21.32 7.00
N ALA A 236 7.90 20.95 6.35
CA ALA A 236 8.44 19.58 6.35
C ALA A 236 9.94 19.62 6.08
N SER A 237 10.69 18.64 6.58
CA SER A 237 12.11 18.55 6.26
C SER A 237 12.33 18.08 4.82
N PRO A 238 13.41 18.52 4.15
CA PRO A 238 13.80 17.97 2.85
C PRO A 238 13.87 16.43 2.83
N ASN A 239 14.38 15.81 3.89
CA ASN A 239 14.42 14.37 4.03
C ASN A 239 13.02 13.73 3.93
N LEU A 240 12.04 14.30 4.61
CA LEU A 240 10.67 13.81 4.59
C LEU A 240 10.02 13.92 3.21
N ILE A 241 10.28 15.01 2.49
CA ILE A 241 9.74 15.27 1.15
C ILE A 241 10.46 14.42 0.10
N LEU A 242 11.80 14.47 0.06
CA LEU A 242 12.57 13.83 -1.02
C LEU A 242 12.72 12.31 -0.81
N LYS A 243 12.96 11.88 0.41
CA LYS A 243 13.23 10.46 0.72
C LYS A 243 12.01 9.74 1.29
N GLY A 244 11.18 10.43 2.10
CA GLY A 244 9.97 9.86 2.69
C GLY A 244 8.74 9.89 1.78
N GLY A 245 8.78 10.64 0.68
CA GLY A 245 7.66 10.74 -0.26
C GLY A 245 6.44 11.49 0.26
N HIS A 246 6.53 12.13 1.43
CA HIS A 246 5.44 12.93 1.98
C HIS A 246 5.23 14.24 1.20
N TRP A 247 4.03 14.80 1.29
CA TRP A 247 3.69 16.07 0.71
C TRP A 247 2.75 16.87 1.64
N CYS A 248 1.78 17.57 1.10
CA CYS A 248 0.91 18.48 1.81
C CYS A 248 -0.07 17.76 2.76
N PRO A 249 0.00 17.95 4.09
CA PRO A 249 -0.88 17.30 5.04
C PRO A 249 -2.36 17.72 4.90
N GLU A 250 -2.64 18.92 4.39
CA GLU A 250 -4.02 19.35 4.15
C GLU A 250 -4.65 18.62 2.96
N CYS A 251 -3.85 18.31 1.91
CA CYS A 251 -4.32 17.51 0.79
C CYS A 251 -4.52 16.04 1.19
N GLU A 252 -3.67 15.52 2.07
CA GLU A 252 -3.78 14.14 2.58
C GLU A 252 -5.05 13.92 3.43
N ARG A 253 -5.51 14.93 4.15
CA ARG A 253 -6.79 14.87 4.90
C ARG A 253 -8.01 14.72 3.97
N ASN A 254 -7.91 15.23 2.76
CA ASN A 254 -8.92 15.09 1.71
C ASN A 254 -8.51 13.97 0.74
N ALA A 255 -8.20 12.83 1.29
CA ALA A 255 -7.57 11.69 0.58
C ALA A 255 -8.31 11.23 -0.67
N TRP A 256 -9.57 11.56 -0.83
CA TRP A 256 -10.39 11.08 -1.95
C TRP A 256 -10.43 12.05 -3.15
N ASN A 257 -9.72 13.20 -3.06
CA ASN A 257 -9.58 14.16 -4.15
C ASN A 257 -8.43 13.82 -5.11
N TYR A 258 -8.22 12.55 -5.37
CA TYR A 258 -7.08 12.05 -6.13
C TYR A 258 -7.04 12.53 -7.59
N GLY A 259 -8.19 12.61 -8.25
CA GLY A 259 -8.26 13.11 -9.63
C GLY A 259 -7.79 14.57 -9.75
N ALA A 260 -8.22 15.44 -8.83
CA ALA A 260 -7.79 16.84 -8.81
C ALA A 260 -6.30 16.98 -8.42
N VAL A 261 -5.79 16.10 -7.58
CA VAL A 261 -4.34 16.04 -7.26
C VAL A 261 -3.56 15.60 -8.48
N ALA A 262 -3.98 14.52 -9.16
CA ALA A 262 -3.34 14.01 -10.37
C ALA A 262 -3.26 15.05 -11.49
N ALA A 263 -4.34 15.82 -11.68
CA ALA A 263 -4.40 16.88 -12.70
C ALA A 263 -3.37 18.01 -12.47
N ARG A 264 -2.84 18.16 -11.25
CA ARG A 264 -1.93 19.26 -10.87
C ARG A 264 -0.54 18.78 -10.47
N SER A 265 -0.37 17.51 -10.17
CA SER A 265 0.88 16.90 -9.71
C SER A 265 1.35 15.83 -10.69
N PRO A 266 2.33 16.12 -11.55
CA PRO A 266 2.95 15.11 -12.41
C PRO A 266 3.47 13.91 -11.63
N PHE A 267 3.95 14.12 -10.40
CA PHE A 267 4.38 13.05 -9.52
C PHE A 267 3.25 12.07 -9.22
N PHE A 268 2.11 12.55 -8.75
CA PHE A 268 0.97 11.69 -8.43
C PHE A 268 0.31 11.09 -9.68
N ASN A 269 0.33 11.83 -10.78
CA ASN A 269 -0.25 11.38 -12.04
C ASN A 269 0.44 10.12 -12.62
N GLN A 270 1.70 9.86 -12.27
CA GLN A 270 2.39 8.64 -12.68
C GLN A 270 1.70 7.35 -12.19
N VAL A 271 1.08 7.40 -11.01
CA VAL A 271 0.35 6.25 -10.43
C VAL A 271 -1.15 6.28 -10.75
N TRP A 272 -1.69 7.47 -11.01
CA TRP A 272 -3.10 7.65 -11.32
C TRP A 272 -3.43 7.34 -12.78
N ALA A 273 -2.75 7.99 -13.71
CA ALA A 273 -3.07 7.90 -15.14
C ALA A 273 -3.07 6.49 -15.75
N PRO A 274 -2.21 5.54 -15.33
CA PRO A 274 -2.27 4.17 -15.86
C PRO A 274 -3.53 3.40 -15.49
N LEU A 275 -4.26 3.83 -14.47
CA LEU A 275 -5.44 3.14 -13.93
C LEU A 275 -6.76 3.85 -14.27
N HIS A 276 -6.71 5.10 -14.77
CA HIS A 276 -7.87 5.92 -15.01
C HIS A 276 -7.88 6.44 -16.46
N ASP A 277 -9.06 6.44 -17.07
CA ASP A 277 -9.21 7.00 -18.42
C ASP A 277 -9.17 8.54 -18.33
N ILE A 278 -8.43 9.17 -19.27
CA ILE A 278 -8.32 10.63 -19.35
C ILE A 278 -9.67 11.31 -19.63
N SER A 279 -10.65 10.56 -20.14
CA SER A 279 -12.01 11.03 -20.39
C SER A 279 -12.92 10.95 -19.16
N GLU A 280 -12.46 10.39 -18.03
CA GLU A 280 -13.22 10.39 -16.78
C GLU A 280 -13.50 11.85 -16.37
N SER A 281 -14.77 12.21 -16.27
CA SER A 281 -15.16 13.52 -15.75
C SER A 281 -15.15 13.49 -14.22
N PHE A 282 -14.32 14.33 -13.65
CA PHE A 282 -14.19 14.51 -12.19
C PHE A 282 -15.06 15.67 -11.67
#